data_e4d947adeac7e546ac1666a0410646ca
#
_entry.id   e4d947adeac7e546ac1666a0410646ca
#
_cell.length_a   1.000
_cell.length_b   1.000
_cell.length_c   1.000
_cell.angle_alpha   90.00
_cell.angle_beta   90.00
_cell.angle_gamma   90.00
#
_symmetry.space_group_name_H-M   'P 1'
#
loop_
_entity.id
_entity.type
_entity.pdbx_description
1 polymer ?
#
loop_
_entity_poly.entity_id
_entity_poly.type
_entity_poly.pdbx_seq_one_letter_code
_entity_poly.pdbx_strand_id
1 'polypeptide(L)'
;MAETGLKAMTDELVRGGIEMHIHVAPDSIRDRSVNALQAGLQAQEAGMRAVVLKSHEYPTTALAYIVNQVAKDIKIFGSISLNHEVGGLNPYAVETHAKLGAKVVWLPTRSAAHDWKKKNLPGQGISVLDAEDKLLPVVREIMEIVKKYNIILATGHIAPLKEAMAVVNEAKRMGLPKMVITHPLELRGGLNPSIDEQKEMVSKGAVIEHCYVPCMPEACSLDPKRVVEQVRAVGVENCFLSTDFGQAENAIPTEGFRSMIATYLKVGFTKNEMEILVKKNPAKLLDLE
;
A
#
# COMPACT_ATOMS: atom_id res chain seq x y z
N MET A 1 -20.01 21.00 -8.79
CA MET A 1 -20.98 19.94 -8.42
C MET A 1 -21.72 20.40 -7.17
N ALA A 2 -23.07 20.27 -7.10
CA ALA A 2 -23.78 20.58 -5.87
C ALA A 2 -23.32 19.60 -4.78
N GLU A 3 -23.27 20.03 -3.51
CA GLU A 3 -22.75 19.25 -2.38
C GLU A 3 -23.46 17.90 -2.20
N THR A 4 -24.77 17.89 -2.39
CA THR A 4 -25.61 16.69 -2.36
C THR A 4 -25.20 15.65 -3.42
N GLY A 5 -24.88 16.11 -4.64
CA GLY A 5 -24.43 15.23 -5.72
C GLY A 5 -23.05 14.64 -5.47
N LEU A 6 -22.13 15.42 -4.87
CA LEU A 6 -20.81 14.92 -4.50
C LEU A 6 -20.90 13.84 -3.40
N LYS A 7 -21.75 14.08 -2.38
CA LYS A 7 -21.95 13.12 -1.29
C LYS A 7 -22.49 11.79 -1.83
N ALA A 8 -23.54 11.83 -2.66
CA ALA A 8 -24.14 10.63 -3.24
C ALA A 8 -23.14 9.83 -4.08
N MET A 9 -22.33 10.51 -4.91
CA MET A 9 -21.28 9.89 -5.72
C MET A 9 -20.18 9.27 -4.85
N THR A 10 -19.78 9.96 -3.79
CA THR A 10 -18.78 9.45 -2.83
C THR A 10 -19.30 8.18 -2.16
N ASP A 11 -20.52 8.18 -1.65
CA ASP A 11 -21.13 7.02 -0.99
C ASP A 11 -21.26 5.81 -1.94
N GLU A 12 -21.57 6.05 -3.22
CA GLU A 12 -21.60 5.01 -4.25
C GLU A 12 -20.20 4.42 -4.52
N LEU A 13 -19.16 5.25 -4.51
CA LEU A 13 -17.79 4.81 -4.73
C LEU A 13 -17.20 4.07 -3.53
N VAL A 14 -17.54 4.47 -2.30
CA VAL A 14 -17.17 3.75 -1.07
C VAL A 14 -17.78 2.36 -1.07
N ARG A 15 -19.06 2.25 -1.45
CA ARG A 15 -19.72 0.94 -1.58
C ARG A 15 -19.06 0.11 -2.68
N GLY A 16 -18.58 -1.07 -2.30
CA GLY A 16 -17.76 -1.93 -3.15
C GLY A 16 -16.31 -1.47 -3.35
N GLY A 17 -15.90 -0.38 -2.68
CA GLY A 17 -14.52 0.09 -2.66
C GLY A 17 -13.57 -0.89 -1.97
N ILE A 18 -12.32 -0.85 -2.34
CA ILE A 18 -11.25 -1.70 -1.79
C ILE A 18 -10.14 -0.79 -1.26
N GLU A 19 -9.86 -0.92 0.04
CA GLU A 19 -8.78 -0.19 0.69
C GLU A 19 -7.57 -1.10 0.84
N MET A 20 -6.48 -0.74 0.15
CA MET A 20 -5.30 -1.61 0.02
C MET A 20 -4.24 -1.39 1.10
N HIS A 21 -4.40 -0.36 1.95
CA HIS A 21 -3.33 0.06 2.84
C HIS A 21 -3.86 0.84 4.05
N ILE A 22 -4.11 0.12 5.15
CA ILE A 22 -4.45 0.76 6.43
C ILE A 22 -3.60 0.20 7.56
N HIS A 23 -3.33 1.02 8.55
CA HIS A 23 -2.65 0.63 9.77
C HIS A 23 -3.64 0.41 10.92
N VAL A 24 -3.40 -0.63 11.72
CA VAL A 24 -4.26 -1.01 12.84
C VAL A 24 -3.46 -1.20 14.13
N ALA A 25 -4.13 -0.99 15.28
CA ALA A 25 -3.56 -1.32 16.58
C ALA A 25 -3.43 -2.86 16.77
N PRO A 26 -2.47 -3.30 17.64
CA PRO A 26 -1.50 -2.49 18.38
C PRO A 26 -0.33 -1.97 17.53
N ASP A 27 0.36 -0.93 18.00
CA ASP A 27 1.62 -0.43 17.41
C ASP A 27 2.48 0.10 18.58
N SER A 28 3.74 -0.28 18.67
CA SER A 28 4.59 0.04 19.82
C SER A 28 5.17 1.46 19.77
N ILE A 29 5.06 2.13 18.62
CA ILE A 29 5.70 3.42 18.37
C ILE A 29 4.68 4.58 18.33
N ARG A 30 3.45 4.30 17.86
CA ARG A 30 2.44 5.34 17.73
C ARG A 30 1.02 4.79 17.96
N ASP A 31 0.17 5.61 18.55
CA ASP A 31 -1.23 5.27 18.71
C ASP A 31 -1.94 5.11 17.36
N ARG A 32 -2.84 4.13 17.30
CA ARG A 32 -3.67 3.85 16.14
C ARG A 32 -5.14 4.19 16.43
N SER A 33 -5.81 4.77 15.43
CA SER A 33 -7.21 5.19 15.56
C SER A 33 -8.19 4.03 15.69
N VAL A 34 -7.82 2.83 15.21
CA VAL A 34 -8.64 1.62 15.22
C VAL A 34 -7.80 0.36 15.40
N ASN A 35 -8.39 -0.69 15.99
CA ASN A 35 -7.85 -2.04 15.89
C ASN A 35 -8.40 -2.77 14.66
N ALA A 36 -7.89 -3.96 14.38
CA ALA A 36 -8.25 -4.73 13.19
C ALA A 36 -9.76 -5.08 13.12
N LEU A 37 -10.38 -5.42 14.28
CA LEU A 37 -11.80 -5.75 14.33
C LEU A 37 -12.67 -4.51 14.05
N GLN A 38 -12.35 -3.38 14.68
CA GLN A 38 -13.03 -2.12 14.43
C GLN A 38 -12.94 -1.70 12.97
N ALA A 39 -11.74 -1.78 12.38
CA ALA A 39 -11.52 -1.44 10.97
C ALA A 39 -12.36 -2.33 10.04
N GLY A 40 -12.40 -3.65 10.29
CA GLY A 40 -13.19 -4.59 9.49
C GLY A 40 -14.69 -4.35 9.59
N LEU A 41 -15.22 -4.13 10.80
CA LEU A 41 -16.66 -3.88 11.01
C LEU A 41 -17.11 -2.55 10.41
N GLN A 42 -16.32 -1.47 10.58
CA GLN A 42 -16.62 -0.15 10.00
C GLN A 42 -16.60 -0.20 8.47
N ALA A 43 -15.63 -0.90 7.87
CA ALA A 43 -15.56 -1.07 6.43
C ALA A 43 -16.74 -1.93 5.88
N GLN A 44 -17.15 -2.96 6.61
CA GLN A 44 -18.35 -3.75 6.29
C GLN A 44 -19.63 -2.89 6.35
N GLU A 45 -19.79 -2.09 7.40
CA GLU A 45 -20.93 -1.17 7.55
C GLU A 45 -21.00 -0.15 6.42
N ALA A 46 -19.86 0.34 5.96
CA ALA A 46 -19.76 1.21 4.80
C ALA A 46 -20.00 0.50 3.45
N GLY A 47 -20.18 -0.82 3.45
CA GLY A 47 -20.39 -1.63 2.25
C GLY A 47 -19.15 -1.78 1.39
N MET A 48 -17.95 -1.66 1.94
CA MET A 48 -16.70 -1.88 1.22
C MET A 48 -16.53 -3.36 0.85
N ARG A 49 -15.80 -3.64 -0.22
CA ARG A 49 -15.58 -5.01 -0.71
C ARG A 49 -14.43 -5.71 -0.02
N ALA A 50 -13.34 -4.98 0.24
CA ALA A 50 -12.16 -5.54 0.90
C ALA A 50 -11.30 -4.47 1.58
N VAL A 51 -10.50 -4.93 2.55
CA VAL A 51 -9.46 -4.14 3.23
C VAL A 51 -8.19 -4.98 3.38
N VAL A 52 -7.03 -4.37 3.15
CA VAL A 52 -5.72 -4.95 3.46
C VAL A 52 -5.17 -4.31 4.73
N LEU A 53 -4.98 -5.11 5.77
CA LEU A 53 -4.40 -4.69 7.03
C LEU A 53 -2.86 -4.68 6.93
N LYS A 54 -2.25 -3.62 7.43
CA LYS A 54 -0.79 -3.48 7.52
C LYS A 54 -0.35 -3.19 8.96
N SER A 55 0.78 -3.75 9.34
CA SER A 55 1.60 -3.33 10.48
C SER A 55 3.05 -3.23 10.05
N HIS A 56 3.81 -2.35 10.70
CA HIS A 56 5.26 -2.30 10.52
C HIS A 56 5.99 -3.33 11.36
N GLU A 57 5.35 -3.89 12.40
CA GLU A 57 6.01 -4.63 13.49
C GLU A 57 5.68 -6.11 13.51
N TYR A 58 4.53 -6.49 12.96
CA TYR A 58 4.08 -7.88 12.93
C TYR A 58 3.24 -8.17 11.69
N PRO A 59 3.18 -9.44 11.25
CA PRO A 59 2.30 -9.84 10.15
C PRO A 59 0.83 -9.82 10.59
N THR A 60 -0.04 -9.29 9.75
CA THR A 60 -1.47 -9.09 10.07
C THR A 60 -2.37 -10.24 9.63
N THR A 61 -1.84 -11.34 9.12
CA THR A 61 -2.62 -12.49 8.61
C THR A 61 -3.50 -13.13 9.67
N ALA A 62 -3.00 -13.32 10.90
CA ALA A 62 -3.79 -13.88 11.99
C ALA A 62 -4.95 -12.95 12.39
N LEU A 63 -4.71 -11.63 12.40
CA LEU A 63 -5.77 -10.65 12.63
C LEU A 63 -6.83 -10.70 11.53
N ALA A 64 -6.41 -10.73 10.27
CA ALA A 64 -7.33 -10.84 9.13
C ALA A 64 -8.17 -12.11 9.21
N TYR A 65 -7.58 -13.26 9.57
CA TYR A 65 -8.31 -14.51 9.77
C TYR A 65 -9.40 -14.36 10.83
N ILE A 66 -9.08 -13.80 12.01
CA ILE A 66 -10.05 -13.61 13.10
C ILE A 66 -11.16 -12.63 12.71
N VAL A 67 -10.81 -11.51 12.09
CA VAL A 67 -11.80 -10.50 11.67
C VAL A 67 -12.78 -11.09 10.65
N ASN A 68 -12.31 -11.91 9.71
CA ASN A 68 -13.18 -12.61 8.75
C ASN A 68 -14.14 -13.63 9.41
N GLN A 69 -13.90 -14.04 10.68
CA GLN A 69 -14.89 -14.86 11.41
C GLN A 69 -16.08 -14.03 11.90
N VAL A 70 -15.95 -12.70 12.00
CA VAL A 70 -16.97 -11.78 12.51
C VAL A 70 -17.56 -10.93 11.38
N ALA A 71 -16.72 -10.26 10.60
CA ALA A 71 -17.13 -9.44 9.45
C ALA A 71 -17.31 -10.34 8.21
N LYS A 72 -18.55 -10.79 7.93
CA LYS A 72 -18.84 -11.80 6.92
C LYS A 72 -19.04 -11.27 5.51
N ASP A 73 -19.45 -10.01 5.38
CA ASP A 73 -19.84 -9.41 4.09
C ASP A 73 -18.69 -8.58 3.45
N ILE A 74 -17.49 -8.74 3.99
CA ILE A 74 -16.28 -8.08 3.49
C ILE A 74 -15.11 -9.07 3.47
N LYS A 75 -14.10 -8.83 2.64
CA LYS A 75 -12.84 -9.59 2.65
C LYS A 75 -11.76 -8.80 3.37
N ILE A 76 -11.23 -9.34 4.45
CA ILE A 76 -10.08 -8.77 5.16
C ILE A 76 -8.85 -9.58 4.81
N PHE A 77 -7.83 -8.92 4.28
CA PHE A 77 -6.56 -9.53 3.93
C PHE A 77 -5.45 -9.07 4.88
N GLY A 78 -4.56 -10.00 5.19
CA GLY A 78 -3.36 -9.73 5.94
C GLY A 78 -2.15 -9.49 5.04
N SER A 79 -1.11 -8.98 5.64
CA SER A 79 0.15 -8.65 5.00
C SER A 79 1.34 -8.85 5.93
N ILE A 80 2.55 -8.71 5.40
CA ILE A 80 3.80 -8.68 6.16
C ILE A 80 4.70 -7.55 5.65
N SER A 81 5.32 -6.79 6.56
CA SER A 81 6.34 -5.79 6.26
C SER A 81 7.70 -6.31 6.72
N LEU A 82 8.70 -6.35 5.83
CA LEU A 82 9.99 -7.01 6.08
C LEU A 82 10.95 -6.11 6.88
N ASN A 83 10.51 -5.66 8.04
CA ASN A 83 11.27 -4.88 8.99
C ASN A 83 12.04 -5.78 9.99
N HIS A 84 12.89 -5.19 10.82
CA HIS A 84 13.68 -5.91 11.83
C HIS A 84 12.82 -6.76 12.76
N GLU A 85 11.63 -6.28 13.12
CA GLU A 85 10.69 -6.91 14.05
C GLU A 85 10.18 -8.28 13.56
N VAL A 86 10.20 -8.51 12.25
CA VAL A 86 9.85 -9.83 11.66
C VAL A 86 11.07 -10.61 11.17
N GLY A 87 12.28 -10.16 11.53
CA GLY A 87 13.56 -10.77 11.11
C GLY A 87 14.08 -10.25 9.77
N GLY A 88 13.66 -9.06 9.32
CA GLY A 88 14.14 -8.42 8.11
C GLY A 88 13.69 -9.13 6.82
N LEU A 89 14.60 -9.28 5.87
CA LEU A 89 14.40 -10.03 4.63
C LEU A 89 14.36 -11.53 4.92
N ASN A 90 13.23 -12.03 5.42
CA ASN A 90 13.05 -13.39 5.94
C ASN A 90 12.11 -14.21 5.04
N PRO A 91 12.65 -15.07 4.14
CA PRO A 91 11.85 -15.91 3.24
C PRO A 91 10.91 -16.87 3.98
N TYR A 92 11.34 -17.43 5.13
CA TYR A 92 10.51 -18.34 5.92
C TYR A 92 9.26 -17.64 6.48
N ALA A 93 9.41 -16.41 6.94
CA ALA A 93 8.26 -15.61 7.39
C ALA A 93 7.33 -15.33 6.20
N VAL A 94 7.87 -14.92 5.05
CA VAL A 94 7.08 -14.65 3.84
C VAL A 94 6.31 -15.90 3.41
N GLU A 95 6.97 -17.07 3.31
CA GLU A 95 6.28 -18.29 2.88
C GLU A 95 5.20 -18.74 3.88
N THR A 96 5.47 -18.63 5.18
CA THR A 96 4.50 -18.96 6.21
C THR A 96 3.25 -18.09 6.08
N HIS A 97 3.42 -16.77 5.96
CA HIS A 97 2.27 -15.86 5.85
C HIS A 97 1.55 -15.95 4.51
N ALA A 98 2.26 -16.27 3.42
CA ALA A 98 1.64 -16.59 2.13
C ALA A 98 0.71 -17.82 2.25
N LYS A 99 1.15 -18.90 2.92
CA LYS A 99 0.32 -20.09 3.23
C LYS A 99 -0.88 -19.76 4.10
N LEU A 100 -0.76 -18.79 5.00
CA LEU A 100 -1.85 -18.30 5.86
C LEU A 100 -2.78 -17.29 5.18
N GLY A 101 -2.55 -16.98 3.89
CA GLY A 101 -3.43 -16.11 3.10
C GLY A 101 -3.05 -14.63 3.08
N ALA A 102 -1.81 -14.28 3.41
CA ALA A 102 -1.32 -12.92 3.15
C ALA A 102 -1.46 -12.57 1.66
N LYS A 103 -1.84 -11.33 1.38
CA LYS A 103 -1.96 -10.83 -0.01
C LYS A 103 -0.86 -9.85 -0.38
N VAL A 104 -0.18 -9.24 0.59
CA VAL A 104 0.87 -8.26 0.32
C VAL A 104 2.11 -8.54 1.17
N VAL A 105 3.26 -8.50 0.53
CA VAL A 105 4.59 -8.44 1.14
C VAL A 105 5.15 -7.06 0.84
N TRP A 106 5.31 -6.22 1.86
CA TRP A 106 6.09 -4.99 1.73
C TRP A 106 7.55 -5.27 2.03
N LEU A 107 8.44 -4.87 1.12
CA LEU A 107 9.86 -4.74 1.40
C LEU A 107 10.06 -3.78 2.57
N PRO A 108 11.28 -3.65 3.14
CA PRO A 108 11.48 -2.87 4.34
C PRO A 108 10.81 -1.49 4.29
N THR A 109 10.16 -1.14 5.40
CA THR A 109 9.50 0.15 5.58
C THR A 109 10.26 0.97 6.63
N ARG A 110 9.82 0.99 7.90
CA ARG A 110 10.52 1.73 8.98
C ARG A 110 11.99 1.31 9.14
N SER A 111 12.32 0.05 8.82
CA SER A 111 13.68 -0.49 8.87
C SER A 111 14.46 -0.33 7.56
N ALA A 112 13.89 0.26 6.51
CA ALA A 112 14.63 0.53 5.26
C ALA A 112 15.87 1.37 5.52
N ALA A 113 17.00 1.06 4.87
CA ALA A 113 18.28 1.70 5.11
C ALA A 113 18.22 3.22 4.96
N HIS A 114 17.46 3.73 3.99
CA HIS A 114 17.25 5.15 3.79
C HIS A 114 16.53 5.81 4.98
N ASP A 115 15.42 5.25 5.42
CA ASP A 115 14.63 5.75 6.56
C ASP A 115 15.45 5.69 7.86
N TRP A 116 16.17 4.58 8.06
CA TRP A 116 17.02 4.36 9.22
C TRP A 116 18.11 5.42 9.36
N LYS A 117 18.79 5.68 8.24
CA LYS A 117 19.84 6.74 8.17
C LYS A 117 19.24 8.14 8.38
N LYS A 118 18.11 8.43 7.73
CA LYS A 118 17.43 9.74 7.85
C LYS A 118 17.00 10.05 9.28
N LYS A 119 16.60 9.03 10.05
CA LYS A 119 16.22 9.16 11.47
C LYS A 119 17.36 9.04 12.44
N ASN A 120 18.61 8.88 11.97
CA ASN A 120 19.80 8.66 12.80
C ASN A 120 19.64 7.54 13.83
N LEU A 121 19.01 6.44 13.44
CA LEU A 121 18.81 5.29 14.34
C LEU A 121 20.09 4.47 14.50
N PRO A 122 20.31 3.85 15.68
CA PRO A 122 21.52 3.06 15.94
C PRO A 122 21.55 1.78 15.11
N GLY A 123 22.74 1.33 14.71
CA GLY A 123 22.91 0.14 13.88
C GLY A 123 22.68 0.41 12.39
N GLN A 124 22.25 -0.61 11.66
CA GLN A 124 22.04 -0.54 10.22
C GLN A 124 20.59 -0.80 9.85
N GLY A 125 20.05 0.02 8.95
CA GLY A 125 18.79 -0.30 8.27
C GLY A 125 19.00 -1.38 7.21
N ILE A 126 17.89 -1.88 6.67
CA ILE A 126 17.85 -2.98 5.71
C ILE A 126 17.87 -2.39 4.29
N SER A 127 18.91 -2.72 3.50
CA SER A 127 18.97 -2.50 2.06
C SER A 127 18.58 -3.77 1.32
N VAL A 128 18.04 -3.63 0.12
CA VAL A 128 17.80 -4.75 -0.80
C VAL A 128 19.00 -5.01 -1.74
N LEU A 129 20.00 -4.11 -1.71
CA LEU A 129 21.24 -4.19 -2.49
C LEU A 129 22.45 -4.50 -1.60
N ASP A 130 23.43 -5.15 -2.17
CA ASP A 130 24.77 -5.30 -1.60
C ASP A 130 25.66 -4.06 -1.84
N ALA A 131 26.93 -4.15 -1.44
CA ALA A 131 27.89 -3.07 -1.57
C ALA A 131 28.26 -2.74 -3.03
N GLU A 132 28.04 -3.65 -3.95
CA GLU A 132 28.23 -3.51 -5.40
C GLU A 132 26.95 -3.12 -6.14
N ASP A 133 25.93 -2.64 -5.43
CA ASP A 133 24.61 -2.28 -5.97
C ASP A 133 23.87 -3.43 -6.68
N LYS A 134 24.16 -4.68 -6.32
CA LYS A 134 23.46 -5.85 -6.84
C LYS A 134 22.36 -6.28 -5.88
N LEU A 135 21.24 -6.75 -6.45
CA LEU A 135 20.12 -7.25 -5.64
C LEU A 135 20.57 -8.48 -4.81
N LEU A 136 20.32 -8.43 -3.52
CA LEU A 136 20.66 -9.50 -2.58
C LEU A 136 19.98 -10.82 -3.00
N PRO A 137 20.68 -11.98 -2.90
CA PRO A 137 20.09 -13.29 -3.23
C PRO A 137 18.79 -13.58 -2.46
N VAL A 138 18.71 -13.19 -1.19
CA VAL A 138 17.54 -13.38 -0.35
C VAL A 138 16.30 -12.63 -0.87
N VAL A 139 16.47 -11.50 -1.56
CA VAL A 139 15.36 -10.76 -2.18
C VAL A 139 14.79 -11.58 -3.35
N ARG A 140 15.65 -12.24 -4.13
CA ARG A 140 15.22 -13.15 -5.21
C ARG A 140 14.46 -14.35 -4.66
N GLU A 141 14.92 -14.94 -3.56
CA GLU A 141 14.21 -16.03 -2.87
C GLU A 141 12.81 -15.58 -2.43
N ILE A 142 12.68 -14.39 -1.83
CA ILE A 142 11.39 -13.80 -1.48
C ILE A 142 10.51 -13.62 -2.73
N MET A 143 11.08 -13.13 -3.84
CA MET A 143 10.34 -12.94 -5.10
C MET A 143 9.83 -14.28 -5.67
N GLU A 144 10.60 -15.37 -5.57
CA GLU A 144 10.13 -16.71 -5.99
C GLU A 144 8.92 -17.16 -5.15
N ILE A 145 8.95 -16.91 -3.85
CA ILE A 145 7.82 -17.20 -2.96
C ILE A 145 6.60 -16.36 -3.35
N VAL A 146 6.78 -15.05 -3.53
CA VAL A 146 5.74 -14.13 -3.96
C VAL A 146 5.08 -14.58 -5.27
N LYS A 147 5.90 -14.98 -6.25
CA LYS A 147 5.44 -15.52 -7.53
C LYS A 147 4.68 -16.83 -7.36
N LYS A 148 5.23 -17.77 -6.59
CA LYS A 148 4.62 -19.09 -6.32
C LYS A 148 3.22 -18.99 -5.73
N TYR A 149 2.99 -18.03 -4.82
CA TYR A 149 1.71 -17.83 -4.15
C TYR A 149 0.81 -16.77 -4.81
N ASN A 150 1.23 -16.19 -5.92
CA ASN A 150 0.49 -15.14 -6.66
C ASN A 150 0.06 -13.97 -5.75
N ILE A 151 0.94 -13.53 -4.86
CA ILE A 151 0.72 -12.42 -3.96
C ILE A 151 1.45 -11.16 -4.44
N ILE A 152 1.16 -10.02 -3.84
CA ILE A 152 1.72 -8.72 -4.24
C ILE A 152 3.08 -8.51 -3.56
N LEU A 153 4.10 -8.11 -4.33
CA LEU A 153 5.32 -7.52 -3.81
C LEU A 153 5.22 -5.99 -3.91
N ALA A 154 5.34 -5.31 -2.78
CA ALA A 154 5.32 -3.85 -2.71
C ALA A 154 6.67 -3.29 -2.24
N THR A 155 7.10 -2.15 -2.80
CA THR A 155 8.43 -1.58 -2.51
C THR A 155 8.62 -1.14 -1.05
N GLY A 156 7.53 -0.90 -0.31
CA GLY A 156 7.67 -0.32 1.04
C GLY A 156 8.34 1.06 0.97
N HIS A 157 9.36 1.27 1.81
CA HIS A 157 10.11 2.54 1.85
C HIS A 157 11.53 2.39 1.30
N ILE A 158 11.79 1.39 0.44
CA ILE A 158 13.12 1.26 -0.16
C ILE A 158 13.43 2.48 -1.03
N ALA A 159 14.54 3.11 -0.73
CA ALA A 159 15.09 4.27 -1.42
C ALA A 159 16.61 4.23 -1.27
N PRO A 160 17.39 4.84 -2.14
CA PRO A 160 17.01 5.68 -3.27
C PRO A 160 16.41 4.90 -4.46
N LEU A 161 16.04 5.64 -5.51
CA LEU A 161 15.40 5.10 -6.71
C LEU A 161 16.12 3.88 -7.31
N LYS A 162 17.44 3.81 -7.22
CA LYS A 162 18.22 2.67 -7.71
C LYS A 162 17.82 1.34 -7.05
N GLU A 163 17.48 1.34 -5.74
CA GLU A 163 17.00 0.13 -5.06
C GLU A 163 15.66 -0.33 -5.61
N ALA A 164 14.71 0.59 -5.75
CA ALA A 164 13.40 0.27 -6.30
C ALA A 164 13.49 -0.20 -7.77
N MET A 165 14.33 0.44 -8.58
CA MET A 165 14.54 0.05 -9.97
C MET A 165 15.20 -1.32 -10.09
N ALA A 166 16.13 -1.67 -9.20
CA ALA A 166 16.73 -3.02 -9.18
C ALA A 166 15.65 -4.09 -8.90
N VAL A 167 14.76 -3.84 -7.93
CA VAL A 167 13.63 -4.72 -7.62
C VAL A 167 12.66 -4.83 -8.80
N VAL A 168 12.28 -3.71 -9.43
CA VAL A 168 11.36 -3.68 -10.58
C VAL A 168 11.95 -4.42 -11.79
N ASN A 169 13.25 -4.21 -12.08
CA ASN A 169 13.94 -4.91 -13.16
C ASN A 169 13.95 -6.42 -12.94
N GLU A 170 14.23 -6.85 -11.72
CA GLU A 170 14.24 -8.26 -11.36
C GLU A 170 12.84 -8.86 -11.39
N ALA A 171 11.83 -8.13 -10.88
CA ALA A 171 10.43 -8.54 -10.96
C ALA A 171 9.99 -8.78 -12.42
N LYS A 172 10.36 -7.88 -13.35
CA LYS A 172 10.14 -8.06 -14.78
C LYS A 172 10.84 -9.29 -15.32
N ARG A 173 12.14 -9.46 -15.00
CA ARG A 173 12.95 -10.60 -15.44
C ARG A 173 12.36 -11.94 -14.98
N MET A 174 11.89 -12.00 -13.75
CA MET A 174 11.28 -13.20 -13.16
C MET A 174 9.83 -13.41 -13.58
N GLY A 175 9.19 -12.42 -14.21
CA GLY A 175 7.76 -12.46 -14.56
C GLY A 175 6.87 -12.48 -13.32
N LEU A 176 7.16 -11.61 -12.33
CA LEU A 176 6.26 -11.41 -11.18
C LEU A 176 4.93 -10.83 -11.67
N PRO A 177 3.79 -11.44 -11.27
CA PRO A 177 2.50 -10.99 -11.78
C PRO A 177 2.02 -9.68 -11.13
N LYS A 178 2.49 -9.35 -9.92
CA LYS A 178 1.96 -8.26 -9.10
C LYS A 178 3.08 -7.53 -8.37
N MET A 179 3.52 -6.42 -8.95
CA MET A 179 4.52 -5.51 -8.37
C MET A 179 3.88 -4.16 -8.09
N VAL A 180 4.01 -3.63 -6.88
CA VAL A 180 3.45 -2.34 -6.46
C VAL A 180 4.56 -1.40 -6.02
N ILE A 181 4.52 -0.16 -6.52
CA ILE A 181 5.34 0.95 -6.03
C ILE A 181 4.55 1.68 -4.96
N THR A 182 4.98 1.55 -3.72
CA THR A 182 4.28 2.08 -2.54
C THR A 182 4.45 3.59 -2.43
N HIS A 183 3.34 4.33 -2.31
CA HIS A 183 3.23 5.79 -2.05
C HIS A 183 4.42 6.65 -2.54
N PRO A 184 4.74 6.67 -3.86
CA PRO A 184 5.95 7.31 -4.37
C PRO A 184 6.05 8.82 -4.09
N LEU A 185 4.92 9.49 -3.80
CA LEU A 185 4.87 10.93 -3.51
C LEU A 185 4.94 11.24 -2.00
N GLU A 186 5.12 10.25 -1.14
CA GLU A 186 5.32 10.46 0.29
C GLU A 186 6.78 10.87 0.55
N LEU A 187 7.01 12.16 0.83
CA LEU A 187 8.35 12.76 0.89
C LEU A 187 9.19 12.29 2.09
N ARG A 188 8.56 11.73 3.13
CA ARG A 188 9.26 11.24 4.32
C ARG A 188 9.90 9.87 4.11
N GLY A 189 9.24 8.98 3.37
CA GLY A 189 9.71 7.62 3.10
C GLY A 189 9.49 7.17 1.66
N GLY A 190 9.03 8.06 0.77
CA GLY A 190 8.77 7.75 -0.63
C GLY A 190 9.97 7.97 -1.53
N LEU A 191 9.88 7.36 -2.70
CA LEU A 191 10.92 7.43 -3.75
C LEU A 191 10.97 8.79 -4.45
N ASN A 192 9.82 9.51 -4.49
CA ASN A 192 9.60 10.73 -5.23
C ASN A 192 10.11 10.69 -6.69
N PRO A 193 9.80 9.64 -7.47
CA PRO A 193 10.23 9.50 -8.85
C PRO A 193 9.52 10.54 -9.74
N SER A 194 10.20 10.94 -10.81
CA SER A 194 9.59 11.72 -11.89
C SER A 194 8.48 10.91 -12.60
N ILE A 195 7.65 11.61 -13.39
CA ILE A 195 6.62 10.94 -14.21
C ILE A 195 7.25 9.93 -15.18
N ASP A 196 8.38 10.24 -15.77
CA ASP A 196 9.04 9.35 -16.72
C ASP A 196 9.61 8.10 -16.04
N GLU A 197 10.17 8.23 -14.85
CA GLU A 197 10.60 7.09 -14.02
C GLU A 197 9.42 6.21 -13.60
N GLN A 198 8.26 6.79 -13.24
CA GLN A 198 7.05 6.04 -12.97
C GLN A 198 6.55 5.28 -14.22
N LYS A 199 6.55 5.93 -15.40
CA LYS A 199 6.22 5.28 -16.67
C LYS A 199 7.17 4.13 -16.99
N GLU A 200 8.47 4.30 -16.71
CA GLU A 200 9.45 3.23 -16.87
C GLU A 200 9.12 2.03 -15.97
N MET A 201 8.81 2.26 -14.68
CA MET A 201 8.38 1.19 -13.76
C MET A 201 7.13 0.47 -14.26
N VAL A 202 6.13 1.23 -14.72
CA VAL A 202 4.87 0.69 -15.28
C VAL A 202 5.12 -0.13 -16.54
N SER A 203 6.00 0.31 -17.44
CA SER A 203 6.38 -0.46 -18.65
C SER A 203 6.99 -1.82 -18.32
N LYS A 204 7.48 -1.98 -17.11
CA LYS A 204 8.05 -3.23 -16.59
C LYS A 204 7.02 -4.06 -15.80
N GLY A 205 5.78 -3.60 -15.70
CA GLY A 205 4.67 -4.31 -15.07
C GLY A 205 4.36 -3.89 -13.63
N ALA A 206 4.95 -2.80 -13.14
CA ALA A 206 4.60 -2.26 -11.83
C ALA A 206 3.28 -1.48 -11.88
N VAL A 207 2.56 -1.48 -10.75
CA VAL A 207 1.37 -0.65 -10.50
C VAL A 207 1.73 0.39 -9.43
N ILE A 208 1.30 1.62 -9.61
CA ILE A 208 1.63 2.73 -8.71
C ILE A 208 0.53 2.91 -7.66
N GLU A 209 0.90 2.85 -6.38
CA GLU A 209 0.02 3.17 -5.26
C GLU A 209 0.14 4.64 -4.89
N HIS A 210 -0.96 5.41 -4.95
CA HIS A 210 -1.00 6.75 -4.41
C HIS A 210 -1.81 6.77 -3.10
N CYS A 211 -1.13 7.04 -2.00
CA CYS A 211 -1.75 7.17 -0.69
C CYS A 211 -2.26 8.59 -0.43
N TYR A 212 -3.28 8.69 0.43
CA TYR A 212 -3.88 9.97 0.80
C TYR A 212 -3.18 10.66 1.99
N VAL A 213 -2.54 9.87 2.84
CA VAL A 213 -1.77 10.39 4.01
C VAL A 213 -0.81 11.53 3.64
N PRO A 214 -0.07 11.51 2.52
CA PRO A 214 0.79 12.64 2.16
C PRO A 214 0.07 13.99 2.00
N CYS A 215 -1.24 13.97 1.75
CA CYS A 215 -2.04 15.20 1.64
C CYS A 215 -2.42 15.79 3.00
N MET A 216 -2.18 15.08 4.10
CA MET A 216 -2.50 15.57 5.44
C MET A 216 -1.47 16.59 5.93
N PRO A 217 -1.90 17.59 6.73
CA PRO A 217 -1.01 18.62 7.27
C PRO A 217 0.14 18.04 8.08
N GLU A 218 -0.12 17.01 8.89
CA GLU A 218 0.84 16.34 9.76
C GLU A 218 1.85 15.47 8.99
N ALA A 219 1.59 15.27 7.69
CA ALA A 219 2.47 14.52 6.79
C ALA A 219 3.33 15.45 5.93
N CYS A 220 2.91 15.68 4.68
CA CYS A 220 3.67 16.47 3.71
C CYS A 220 2.88 17.64 3.13
N SER A 221 1.60 17.80 3.48
CA SER A 221 0.69 18.79 2.90
C SER A 221 0.71 18.79 1.36
N LEU A 222 0.82 17.58 0.78
CA LEU A 222 0.84 17.41 -0.68
C LEU A 222 -0.47 17.92 -1.28
N ASP A 223 -0.39 18.77 -2.32
CA ASP A 223 -1.59 19.16 -3.06
C ASP A 223 -2.21 17.94 -3.76
N PRO A 224 -3.48 17.58 -3.46
CA PRO A 224 -4.15 16.46 -4.10
C PRO A 224 -4.21 16.56 -5.64
N LYS A 225 -4.15 17.76 -6.20
CA LYS A 225 -4.07 17.96 -7.67
C LYS A 225 -2.83 17.31 -8.27
N ARG A 226 -1.71 17.32 -7.54
CA ARG A 226 -0.48 16.66 -7.99
C ARG A 226 -0.68 15.16 -8.18
N VAL A 227 -1.46 14.52 -7.33
CA VAL A 227 -1.81 13.09 -7.49
C VAL A 227 -2.62 12.87 -8.76
N VAL A 228 -3.63 13.74 -9.03
CA VAL A 228 -4.44 13.67 -10.26
C VAL A 228 -3.57 13.82 -11.51
N GLU A 229 -2.65 14.77 -11.52
CA GLU A 229 -1.71 14.98 -12.62
C GLU A 229 -0.80 13.76 -12.84
N GLN A 230 -0.23 13.21 -11.77
CA GLN A 230 0.64 12.03 -11.83
C GLN A 230 -0.11 10.80 -12.37
N VAL A 231 -1.27 10.50 -11.80
CA VAL A 231 -2.10 9.34 -12.21
C VAL A 231 -2.49 9.44 -13.68
N ARG A 232 -2.91 10.61 -14.15
CA ARG A 232 -3.26 10.81 -15.58
C ARG A 232 -2.06 10.71 -16.50
N ALA A 233 -0.90 11.21 -16.08
CA ALA A 233 0.33 11.14 -16.86
C ALA A 233 0.87 9.72 -16.98
N VAL A 234 0.70 8.90 -15.94
CA VAL A 234 1.15 7.49 -15.87
C VAL A 234 0.11 6.53 -16.49
N GLY A 235 -1.18 6.90 -16.47
CA GLY A 235 -2.31 6.09 -16.90
C GLY A 235 -3.11 5.56 -15.71
N VAL A 236 -4.41 5.86 -15.70
CA VAL A 236 -5.34 5.50 -14.60
C VAL A 236 -5.37 3.99 -14.36
N GLU A 237 -5.25 3.19 -15.42
CA GLU A 237 -5.21 1.73 -15.38
C GLU A 237 -3.97 1.15 -14.69
N ASN A 238 -2.93 1.96 -14.53
CA ASN A 238 -1.64 1.58 -13.95
C ASN A 238 -1.49 2.04 -12.48
N CYS A 239 -2.55 2.64 -11.91
CA CYS A 239 -2.50 3.22 -10.57
C CYS A 239 -3.67 2.73 -9.72
N PHE A 240 -3.53 2.83 -8.40
CA PHE A 240 -4.64 2.74 -7.47
C PHE A 240 -4.47 3.73 -6.33
N LEU A 241 -5.58 4.00 -5.63
CA LEU A 241 -5.61 4.90 -4.48
C LEU A 241 -5.87 4.10 -3.20
N SER A 242 -5.16 4.46 -2.13
CA SER A 242 -5.34 3.96 -0.77
C SER A 242 -5.16 5.11 0.22
N THR A 243 -5.51 4.91 1.48
CA THR A 243 -5.38 5.99 2.45
C THR A 243 -4.02 6.01 3.15
N ASP A 244 -3.46 4.88 3.49
CA ASP A 244 -2.36 4.72 4.45
C ASP A 244 -2.74 5.32 5.84
N PHE A 245 -4.07 5.30 6.16
CA PHE A 245 -4.59 5.80 7.42
C PHE A 245 -4.54 4.75 8.53
N GLY A 246 -4.78 5.21 9.75
CA GLY A 246 -4.73 4.45 10.99
C GLY A 246 -3.96 5.19 12.09
N GLN A 247 -3.34 6.33 11.78
CA GLN A 247 -2.69 7.21 12.76
C GLN A 247 -3.79 7.89 13.59
N ALA A 248 -3.59 8.01 14.92
CA ALA A 248 -4.62 8.55 15.84
C ALA A 248 -5.01 9.99 15.52
N GLU A 249 -4.11 10.77 14.94
CA GLU A 249 -4.33 12.16 14.51
C GLU A 249 -5.17 12.30 13.24
N ASN A 250 -5.32 11.23 12.46
CA ASN A 250 -6.15 11.21 11.26
C ASN A 250 -7.55 10.65 11.54
N ALA A 251 -8.49 10.86 10.62
CA ALA A 251 -9.76 10.16 10.64
C ALA A 251 -9.57 8.63 10.66
N ILE A 252 -10.56 7.90 11.17
CA ILE A 252 -10.55 6.43 11.03
C ILE A 252 -10.47 6.01 9.55
N PRO A 253 -9.86 4.87 9.21
CA PRO A 253 -9.57 4.50 7.82
C PRO A 253 -10.76 4.57 6.88
N THR A 254 -11.94 4.12 7.28
CA THR A 254 -13.16 4.14 6.46
C THR A 254 -13.61 5.57 6.14
N GLU A 255 -13.55 6.49 7.11
CA GLU A 255 -13.86 7.91 6.88
C GLU A 255 -12.74 8.61 6.11
N GLY A 256 -11.49 8.19 6.30
CA GLY A 256 -10.35 8.60 5.48
C GLY A 256 -10.55 8.23 4.02
N PHE A 257 -11.00 7.01 3.73
CA PHE A 257 -11.29 6.54 2.37
C PHE A 257 -12.43 7.34 1.72
N ARG A 258 -13.49 7.66 2.49
CA ARG A 258 -14.57 8.55 2.07
C ARG A 258 -14.06 9.95 1.74
N SER A 259 -13.25 10.51 2.63
CA SER A 259 -12.66 11.86 2.48
C SER A 259 -11.69 11.94 1.29
N MET A 260 -10.90 10.91 1.08
CA MET A 260 -10.02 10.76 -0.08
C MET A 260 -10.82 10.82 -1.39
N ILE A 261 -11.85 10.00 -1.50
CA ILE A 261 -12.73 9.97 -2.70
C ILE A 261 -13.36 11.34 -2.95
N ALA A 262 -13.96 11.95 -1.92
CA ALA A 262 -14.59 13.27 -2.04
C ALA A 262 -13.58 14.35 -2.46
N THR A 263 -12.37 14.33 -1.89
CA THR A 263 -11.31 15.28 -2.23
C THR A 263 -10.88 15.11 -3.68
N TYR A 264 -10.60 13.90 -4.13
CA TYR A 264 -10.14 13.68 -5.50
C TYR A 264 -11.20 13.96 -6.56
N LEU A 265 -12.49 13.72 -6.28
CA LEU A 265 -13.60 14.17 -7.14
C LEU A 265 -13.66 15.70 -7.23
N LYS A 266 -13.44 16.42 -6.11
CA LYS A 266 -13.42 17.89 -6.09
C LYS A 266 -12.26 18.47 -6.89
N VAL A 267 -11.09 17.84 -6.84
CA VAL A 267 -9.88 18.36 -7.50
C VAL A 267 -9.71 17.85 -8.93
N GLY A 268 -10.63 17.01 -9.42
CA GLY A 268 -10.73 16.80 -10.86
C GLY A 268 -10.86 15.37 -11.37
N PHE A 269 -10.70 14.32 -10.57
CA PHE A 269 -11.03 12.98 -11.06
C PHE A 269 -12.50 12.86 -11.41
N THR A 270 -12.80 12.16 -12.48
CA THR A 270 -14.17 11.75 -12.84
C THR A 270 -14.59 10.54 -12.01
N LYS A 271 -15.91 10.29 -11.90
CA LYS A 271 -16.45 9.08 -11.26
C LYS A 271 -15.85 7.81 -11.85
N ASN A 272 -15.71 7.75 -13.18
CA ASN A 272 -15.18 6.57 -13.87
C ASN A 272 -13.69 6.32 -13.54
N GLU A 273 -12.87 7.37 -13.50
CA GLU A 273 -11.47 7.26 -13.05
C GLU A 273 -11.42 6.74 -11.60
N MET A 274 -12.25 7.30 -10.71
CA MET A 274 -12.31 6.85 -9.32
C MET A 274 -12.73 5.37 -9.19
N GLU A 275 -13.71 4.89 -9.97
CA GLU A 275 -14.08 3.47 -9.99
C GLU A 275 -12.92 2.56 -10.40
N ILE A 276 -12.11 2.99 -11.36
CA ILE A 276 -10.91 2.24 -11.74
C ILE A 276 -9.93 2.20 -10.58
N LEU A 277 -9.65 3.36 -9.97
CA LEU A 277 -8.61 3.55 -8.96
C LEU A 277 -8.93 2.92 -7.60
N VAL A 278 -10.21 2.87 -7.18
CA VAL A 278 -10.60 2.39 -5.86
C VAL A 278 -11.37 1.07 -5.86
N LYS A 279 -11.71 0.53 -7.05
CA LYS A 279 -12.44 -0.75 -7.18
C LYS A 279 -11.74 -1.70 -8.14
N LYS A 280 -11.59 -1.35 -9.43
CA LYS A 280 -11.18 -2.29 -10.47
C LYS A 280 -9.71 -2.70 -10.33
N ASN A 281 -8.79 -1.73 -10.27
CA ASN A 281 -7.37 -2.04 -10.15
C ASN A 281 -7.01 -2.76 -8.83
N PRO A 282 -7.54 -2.34 -7.65
CA PRO A 282 -7.39 -3.11 -6.42
C PRO A 282 -7.99 -4.53 -6.50
N ALA A 283 -9.15 -4.69 -7.14
CA ALA A 283 -9.78 -6.01 -7.30
C ALA A 283 -8.90 -6.95 -8.12
N LYS A 284 -8.34 -6.46 -9.23
CA LYS A 284 -7.40 -7.23 -10.07
C LYS A 284 -6.15 -7.66 -9.27
N LEU A 285 -5.58 -6.77 -8.47
CA LEU A 285 -4.41 -7.09 -7.64
C LEU A 285 -4.71 -8.17 -6.58
N LEU A 286 -5.93 -8.17 -6.03
CA LEU A 286 -6.37 -9.10 -4.98
C LEU A 286 -7.04 -10.37 -5.50
N ASP A 287 -7.15 -10.58 -6.82
CA ASP A 287 -7.89 -11.68 -7.46
C ASP A 287 -9.38 -11.71 -7.03
N LEU A 288 -10.02 -10.55 -7.05
CA LEU A 288 -11.43 -10.36 -6.69
C LEU A 288 -12.32 -10.01 -7.91
N GLU A 289 -11.84 -10.22 -9.11
CA GLU A 289 -12.64 -9.99 -10.34
C GLU A 289 -13.79 -11.00 -10.49
#